data_bd7ad7ccde33bfceb1c6e4bd6fef68ce
#
_entry.id   bd7ad7ccde33bfceb1c6e4bd6fef68ce
#
_cell.length_a   1.000
_cell.length_b   1.000
_cell.length_c   1.000
_cell.angle_alpha   90.00
_cell.angle_beta   90.00
_cell.angle_gamma   90.00
#
_symmetry.space_group_name_H-M   'P 1'
#
loop_
_entity.id
_entity.type
_entity.pdbx_description
1 polymer ?
#
loop_
_entity_poly.entity_id
_entity_poly.type
_entity_poly.pdbx_seq_one_letter_code
_entity_poly.pdbx_strand_id
1 'polypeptide(L)'
;SLFLTACLLLATIPAFSQTKTVTGTVTDAAGDALIGVSILVQGSNNGVVTDLDGKYTLNNVPENATLIISYIGMLTQEVKVNGQSVVNVTLKEDSQQLEEVVVIGYGAAKAKDLTAPITVVKGEALTTVPSTTPMAALQGKVPGVNIVNNGAPGEGPTVQIRGIGSFSNSKPLFVVDGMFYDNINFLNNADIQEMSILKDASAAAIYGVRAANGVVLITTKKGSRNQKAKISYDGYVGIQKASNVLELCNAHEYATMLLEGNYDAYQSHFKQSIDKYGGSYADSDFHNWTFGADNDWYDYLLRTAAITNHSLNINGGSEKAVYSVGVSYLYQDGIMDVDNNYKRMNFRGSVDYDATNWLKVGFNGVFSNSTQQVPNNQAWQKAFNCP
;
A
#
# COMPACT_ATOMS: atom_id res chain seq x y z
N SER A 1 36.51 64.59 6.43
CA SER A 1 36.17 63.31 5.75
C SER A 1 36.96 62.10 6.34
N LEU A 2 38.19 62.33 6.87
CA LEU A 2 39.01 61.21 7.42
C LEU A 2 38.48 60.63 8.73
N PHE A 3 37.74 61.40 9.52
CA PHE A 3 37.13 60.96 10.80
C PHE A 3 35.90 60.06 10.59
N LEU A 4 35.17 60.31 9.49
CA LEU A 4 33.99 59.51 9.15
C LEU A 4 34.35 58.15 8.61
N THR A 5 35.48 58.02 7.88
CA THR A 5 36.00 56.74 7.39
C THR A 5 36.62 55.91 8.48
N ALA A 6 37.24 56.53 9.47
CA ALA A 6 37.77 55.80 10.64
C ALA A 6 36.66 55.24 11.54
N CYS A 7 35.51 55.93 11.70
CA CYS A 7 34.35 55.40 12.45
C CYS A 7 33.64 54.27 11.69
N LEU A 8 33.65 54.25 10.36
CA LEU A 8 33.03 53.15 9.58
C LEU A 8 33.88 51.88 9.59
N LEU A 9 35.19 51.97 9.75
CA LEU A 9 36.11 50.84 9.86
C LEU A 9 36.12 50.17 11.23
N LEU A 10 35.68 50.89 12.31
CA LEU A 10 35.52 50.31 13.64
C LEU A 10 34.20 49.58 13.85
N ALA A 11 33.22 49.69 12.93
CA ALA A 11 31.89 49.05 13.01
C ALA A 11 31.87 47.60 12.48
N THR A 12 33.00 47.09 11.93
CA THR A 12 33.10 45.73 11.38
C THR A 12 33.88 44.76 12.30
N ILE A 13 33.76 44.90 13.63
CA ILE A 13 34.29 43.87 14.50
C ILE A 13 33.26 42.70 14.47
N PRO A 14 33.60 41.55 13.90
CA PRO A 14 32.73 40.39 13.98
C PRO A 14 32.53 40.06 15.45
N ALA A 15 31.30 40.10 15.93
CA ALA A 15 30.95 39.59 17.26
C ALA A 15 31.29 38.09 17.28
N PHE A 16 32.46 37.73 17.80
CA PHE A 16 32.77 36.34 18.08
C PHE A 16 31.77 35.86 19.13
N SER A 17 30.77 35.12 18.68
CA SER A 17 29.89 34.38 19.57
C SER A 17 30.78 33.48 20.45
N GLN A 18 30.83 33.75 21.74
CA GLN A 18 31.56 32.87 22.67
C GLN A 18 30.91 31.49 22.64
N THR A 19 31.66 30.51 22.17
CA THR A 19 31.25 29.12 22.21
C THR A 19 31.84 28.45 23.45
N LYS A 20 31.07 27.58 24.07
CA LYS A 20 31.53 26.82 25.26
C LYS A 20 31.27 25.32 25.04
N THR A 21 31.91 24.53 25.89
CA THR A 21 31.62 23.11 26.02
C THR A 21 30.48 22.95 27.03
N VAL A 22 29.41 22.24 26.57
CA VAL A 22 28.26 21.89 27.41
C VAL A 22 28.31 20.40 27.69
N THR A 23 28.23 20.02 28.96
CA THR A 23 28.18 18.64 29.43
C THR A 23 26.85 18.38 30.16
N GLY A 24 26.47 17.14 30.31
CA GLY A 24 25.28 16.79 31.08
C GLY A 24 24.99 15.32 31.07
N THR A 25 23.94 14.95 31.78
CA THR A 25 23.44 13.58 31.85
C THR A 25 21.97 13.57 31.41
N VAL A 26 21.58 12.59 30.61
CA VAL A 26 20.20 12.39 30.22
C VAL A 26 19.67 11.13 30.92
N THR A 27 18.55 11.29 31.63
CA THR A 27 17.90 10.21 32.39
C THR A 27 16.43 10.09 31.95
N ASP A 28 15.81 8.98 32.29
CA ASP A 28 14.37 8.82 32.24
C ASP A 28 13.67 9.35 33.52
N ALA A 29 12.33 9.20 33.58
CA ALA A 29 11.54 9.61 34.74
C ALA A 29 11.81 8.77 36.03
N ALA A 30 12.37 7.57 35.89
CA ALA A 30 12.79 6.71 37.01
C ALA A 30 14.18 7.06 37.51
N GLY A 31 14.95 7.87 36.78
CA GLY A 31 16.31 8.26 37.09
C GLY A 31 17.38 7.37 36.44
N ASP A 32 16.99 6.44 35.58
CA ASP A 32 17.90 5.56 34.86
C ASP A 32 18.57 6.30 33.69
N ALA A 33 19.87 6.05 33.49
CA ALA A 33 20.66 6.68 32.43
C ALA A 33 20.23 6.20 31.04
N LEU A 34 19.97 7.13 30.10
CA LEU A 34 19.57 6.83 28.72
C LEU A 34 20.80 6.85 27.82
N ILE A 35 21.08 5.70 27.21
CA ILE A 35 22.22 5.47 26.31
C ILE A 35 21.78 5.76 24.85
N GLY A 36 22.61 6.48 24.08
CA GLY A 36 22.36 6.72 22.65
C GLY A 36 21.31 7.80 22.37
N VAL A 37 21.01 8.67 23.35
CA VAL A 37 20.15 9.85 23.14
C VAL A 37 20.87 10.83 22.22
N SER A 38 20.19 11.32 21.21
CA SER A 38 20.70 12.33 20.29
C SER A 38 20.50 13.73 20.86
N ILE A 39 21.59 14.50 20.97
CA ILE A 39 21.60 15.90 21.37
C ILE A 39 22.11 16.72 20.20
N LEU A 40 21.33 17.67 19.71
CA LEU A 40 21.64 18.50 18.54
C LEU A 40 21.45 19.97 18.89
N VAL A 41 22.36 20.83 18.45
CA VAL A 41 22.17 22.29 18.54
C VAL A 41 21.19 22.73 17.44
N GLN A 42 20.10 23.36 17.84
CA GLN A 42 19.05 23.84 16.92
C GLN A 42 19.65 24.75 15.83
N GLY A 43 19.33 24.43 14.56
CA GLY A 43 19.82 25.20 13.42
C GLY A 43 21.28 24.92 13.00
N SER A 44 21.93 23.89 13.54
CA SER A 44 23.28 23.49 13.17
C SER A 44 23.41 21.97 13.02
N ASN A 45 24.51 21.51 12.44
CA ASN A 45 24.85 20.08 12.38
C ASN A 45 25.74 19.63 13.56
N ASN A 46 25.87 20.48 14.61
CA ASN A 46 26.64 20.16 15.77
C ASN A 46 25.81 19.33 16.74
N GLY A 47 26.16 18.05 16.91
CA GLY A 47 25.45 17.13 17.78
C GLY A 47 26.33 16.01 18.30
N VAL A 48 25.83 15.33 19.35
CA VAL A 48 26.49 14.21 20.01
C VAL A 48 25.44 13.22 20.51
N VAL A 49 25.85 11.99 20.81
CA VAL A 49 25.01 10.97 21.46
C VAL A 49 25.52 10.70 22.88
N THR A 50 24.62 10.31 23.81
CA THR A 50 25.00 9.93 25.16
C THR A 50 25.74 8.59 25.17
N ASP A 51 26.69 8.48 26.12
CA ASP A 51 27.47 7.27 26.43
C ASP A 51 26.69 6.25 27.30
N LEU A 52 27.38 5.20 27.76
CA LEU A 52 26.79 4.12 28.56
C LEU A 52 26.24 4.59 29.93
N ASP A 53 26.74 5.71 30.44
CA ASP A 53 26.30 6.35 31.68
C ASP A 53 25.26 7.46 31.43
N GLY A 54 24.77 7.61 30.21
CA GLY A 54 23.85 8.67 29.81
C GLY A 54 24.50 10.05 29.76
N LYS A 55 25.84 10.15 29.79
CA LYS A 55 26.57 11.41 29.77
C LYS A 55 26.86 11.86 28.34
N TYR A 56 26.92 13.20 28.16
CA TYR A 56 27.30 13.77 26.87
C TYR A 56 28.25 14.97 27.07
N THR A 57 29.05 15.24 26.05
CA THR A 57 29.92 16.41 25.96
C THR A 57 29.79 17.01 24.58
N LEU A 58 29.24 18.21 24.52
CA LEU A 58 28.99 18.94 23.25
C LEU A 58 29.89 20.18 23.22
N ASN A 59 30.81 20.22 22.28
CA ASN A 59 31.76 21.32 22.09
C ASN A 59 31.19 22.40 21.15
N ASN A 60 31.74 23.61 21.25
CA ASN A 60 31.40 24.73 20.35
C ASN A 60 29.91 25.12 20.36
N VAL A 61 29.29 25.15 21.55
CA VAL A 61 27.89 25.54 21.72
C VAL A 61 27.81 27.05 21.96
N PRO A 62 27.01 27.80 21.16
CA PRO A 62 26.73 29.21 21.42
C PRO A 62 26.06 29.43 22.80
N GLU A 63 26.33 30.53 23.45
CA GLU A 63 25.83 30.79 24.81
C GLU A 63 24.29 30.75 24.92
N ASN A 64 23.58 31.20 23.92
CA ASN A 64 22.11 31.23 23.85
C ASN A 64 21.53 30.11 22.98
N ALA A 65 22.24 28.99 22.77
CA ALA A 65 21.79 27.88 21.96
C ALA A 65 20.63 27.15 22.62
N THR A 66 19.75 26.57 21.77
CA THR A 66 18.74 25.60 22.17
C THR A 66 19.23 24.22 21.78
N LEU A 67 19.23 23.27 22.70
CA LEU A 67 19.53 21.86 22.46
C LEU A 67 18.23 21.12 22.16
N ILE A 68 18.20 20.37 21.10
CA ILE A 68 17.12 19.43 20.76
C ILE A 68 17.59 18.05 21.19
N ILE A 69 16.88 17.47 22.16
CA ILE A 69 17.22 16.18 22.77
C ILE A 69 16.13 15.19 22.37
N SER A 70 16.50 14.15 21.64
CA SER A 70 15.58 13.15 21.10
C SER A 70 16.06 11.73 21.33
N TYR A 71 15.12 10.85 21.68
CA TYR A 71 15.36 9.43 21.88
C TYR A 71 14.13 8.63 21.44
N ILE A 72 14.35 7.41 20.93
CA ILE A 72 13.26 6.55 20.46
C ILE A 72 12.35 6.17 21.63
N GLY A 73 11.07 6.48 21.54
CA GLY A 73 10.08 6.20 22.59
C GLY A 73 9.99 7.28 23.67
N MET A 74 10.70 8.42 23.54
CA MET A 74 10.66 9.53 24.47
C MET A 74 10.21 10.82 23.78
N LEU A 75 9.55 11.71 24.52
CA LEU A 75 9.17 13.05 24.03
C LEU A 75 10.43 13.86 23.74
N THR A 76 10.56 14.35 22.51
CA THR A 76 11.63 15.29 22.15
C THR A 76 11.51 16.55 22.98
N GLN A 77 12.62 16.97 23.62
CA GLN A 77 12.66 18.11 24.49
C GLN A 77 13.62 19.18 23.96
N GLU A 78 13.18 20.43 23.96
CA GLU A 78 14.02 21.58 23.63
C GLU A 78 14.48 22.29 24.94
N VAL A 79 15.79 22.41 25.12
CA VAL A 79 16.37 22.99 26.34
C VAL A 79 17.31 24.14 25.95
N LYS A 80 17.06 25.33 26.49
CA LYS A 80 17.93 26.48 26.29
C LYS A 80 19.16 26.38 27.22
N VAL A 81 20.35 26.55 26.67
CA VAL A 81 21.61 26.46 27.41
C VAL A 81 21.78 27.62 28.39
N ASN A 82 21.31 28.83 28.04
CA ASN A 82 21.33 30.04 28.87
C ASN A 82 22.71 30.28 29.60
N GLY A 83 23.80 30.02 28.88
CA GLY A 83 25.12 30.19 29.44
C GLY A 83 25.57 29.11 30.41
N GLN A 84 24.79 28.08 30.68
CA GLN A 84 25.17 26.98 31.58
C GLN A 84 26.20 26.04 30.92
N SER A 85 27.17 25.56 31.73
CA SER A 85 28.16 24.58 31.26
C SER A 85 27.73 23.13 31.53
N VAL A 86 26.71 22.93 32.39
CA VAL A 86 26.14 21.62 32.71
C VAL A 86 24.62 21.69 32.52
N VAL A 87 24.09 20.83 31.65
CA VAL A 87 22.66 20.75 31.34
C VAL A 87 22.22 19.31 31.50
N ASN A 88 21.59 18.99 32.61
CA ASN A 88 20.99 17.66 32.83
C ASN A 88 19.54 17.68 32.42
N VAL A 89 19.09 16.60 31.75
CA VAL A 89 17.77 16.51 31.19
C VAL A 89 17.12 15.19 31.55
N THR A 90 15.86 15.26 31.99
CA THR A 90 15.05 14.06 32.21
C THR A 90 14.01 13.98 31.10
N LEU A 91 14.10 12.97 30.27
CA LEU A 91 13.12 12.69 29.22
C LEU A 91 11.92 11.97 29.82
N LYS A 92 10.74 12.33 29.32
CA LYS A 92 9.52 11.64 29.66
C LYS A 92 9.22 10.67 28.53
N GLU A 93 8.70 9.49 28.87
CA GLU A 93 8.19 8.56 27.87
C GLU A 93 7.15 9.26 27.00
N ASP A 94 7.30 9.09 25.70
CA ASP A 94 6.25 9.47 24.75
C ASP A 94 5.10 8.46 24.95
N SER A 95 4.25 8.75 25.94
CA SER A 95 3.02 7.98 26.16
C SER A 95 2.00 8.18 25.05
N GLN A 96 2.31 9.02 24.05
CA GLN A 96 1.73 9.01 22.73
C GLN A 96 2.45 8.01 21.79
N GLN A 97 3.03 6.93 22.30
CA GLN A 97 2.97 5.70 21.51
C GLN A 97 1.50 5.59 21.13
N LEU A 98 1.20 5.85 19.88
CA LEU A 98 -0.11 5.61 19.28
C LEU A 98 -0.46 4.18 19.73
N GLU A 99 -1.23 4.07 20.83
CA GLU A 99 -1.84 2.80 21.18
C GLU A 99 -2.61 2.43 19.94
N GLU A 100 -2.08 1.46 19.20
CA GLU A 100 -2.66 1.00 17.95
C GLU A 100 -4.07 0.54 18.29
N VAL A 101 -5.01 1.44 18.08
CA VAL A 101 -6.43 1.21 18.34
C VAL A 101 -6.98 0.55 17.11
N VAL A 102 -7.25 -0.73 17.22
CA VAL A 102 -7.87 -1.50 16.14
C VAL A 102 -9.38 -1.38 16.28
N VAL A 103 -10.04 -0.97 15.22
CA VAL A 103 -11.50 -0.98 15.15
C VAL A 103 -11.97 -2.43 15.09
N ILE A 104 -12.73 -2.85 16.09
CA ILE A 104 -13.31 -4.19 16.17
C ILE A 104 -14.82 -4.05 16.21
N GLY A 105 -15.51 -4.52 15.18
CA GLY A 105 -16.98 -4.56 15.15
C GLY A 105 -17.61 -3.19 15.42
N TYR A 106 -18.29 -3.08 16.55
CA TYR A 106 -19.00 -1.86 16.95
C TYR A 106 -18.19 -0.96 17.91
N GLY A 107 -16.90 -1.23 18.11
CA GLY A 107 -16.03 -0.48 19.02
C GLY A 107 -14.59 -0.45 18.56
N ALA A 108 -13.78 0.31 19.30
CA ALA A 108 -12.34 0.35 19.13
C ALA A 108 -11.70 -0.25 20.39
N ALA A 109 -10.80 -1.22 20.21
CA ALA A 109 -10.02 -1.80 21.30
C ALA A 109 -8.52 -1.59 21.02
N LYS A 110 -7.72 -1.52 22.07
CA LYS A 110 -6.27 -1.43 21.94
C LYS A 110 -5.74 -2.75 21.39
N ALA A 111 -4.84 -2.70 20.40
CA ALA A 111 -4.27 -3.91 19.79
C ALA A 111 -3.67 -4.87 20.83
N LYS A 112 -3.10 -4.32 21.91
CA LYS A 112 -2.56 -5.10 23.04
C LYS A 112 -3.59 -5.84 23.90
N ASP A 113 -4.84 -5.39 23.88
CA ASP A 113 -5.93 -5.96 24.67
C ASP A 113 -6.65 -7.11 23.91
N LEU A 114 -6.23 -7.33 22.66
CA LEU A 114 -6.79 -8.38 21.80
C LEU A 114 -6.07 -9.69 22.04
N THR A 115 -6.82 -10.70 22.44
CA THR A 115 -6.31 -12.07 22.71
C THR A 115 -5.93 -12.83 21.44
N ALA A 116 -6.33 -12.33 20.26
CA ALA A 116 -6.08 -12.97 18.97
C ALA A 116 -5.15 -12.13 18.09
N PRO A 117 -4.22 -12.74 17.34
CA PRO A 117 -3.31 -12.03 16.46
C PRO A 117 -4.06 -11.38 15.29
N ILE A 118 -4.16 -10.06 15.30
CA ILE A 118 -4.69 -9.27 14.19
C ILE A 118 -3.51 -8.74 13.38
N THR A 119 -3.61 -8.87 12.06
CA THR A 119 -2.61 -8.26 11.17
C THR A 119 -3.17 -6.95 10.65
N VAL A 120 -2.49 -5.84 10.97
CA VAL A 120 -2.85 -4.51 10.51
C VAL A 120 -1.91 -4.09 9.39
N VAL A 121 -2.47 -3.58 8.29
CA VAL A 121 -1.73 -3.02 7.16
C VAL A 121 -2.17 -1.58 6.96
N LYS A 122 -1.23 -0.65 7.07
CA LYS A 122 -1.50 0.79 6.87
C LYS A 122 -1.76 1.10 5.40
N GLY A 123 -2.61 2.08 5.13
CA GLY A 123 -2.99 2.49 3.78
C GLY A 123 -1.81 2.92 2.91
N GLU A 124 -0.76 3.49 3.50
CA GLU A 124 0.49 3.83 2.79
C GLU A 124 1.13 2.60 2.14
N ALA A 125 1.10 1.45 2.80
CA ALA A 125 1.63 0.22 2.24
C ALA A 125 0.79 -0.31 1.06
N LEU A 126 -0.46 0.09 0.92
CA LEU A 126 -1.33 -0.30 -0.19
C LEU A 126 -1.09 0.53 -1.46
N THR A 127 -0.55 1.73 -1.32
CA THR A 127 -0.27 2.64 -2.45
C THR A 127 1.15 2.48 -3.02
N THR A 128 2.03 1.70 -2.35
CA THR A 128 3.41 1.46 -2.81
C THR A 128 3.49 0.64 -4.09
N VAL A 129 2.49 -0.21 -4.34
CA VAL A 129 2.43 -1.06 -5.54
C VAL A 129 1.19 -0.68 -6.35
N PRO A 130 1.34 -0.36 -7.64
CA PRO A 130 0.20 -0.12 -8.51
C PRO A 130 -0.72 -1.34 -8.54
N SER A 131 -1.96 -1.16 -8.11
CA SER A 131 -2.96 -2.23 -8.11
C SER A 131 -4.37 -1.66 -8.25
N THR A 132 -5.25 -2.38 -8.93
CA THR A 132 -6.62 -1.95 -9.23
C THR A 132 -7.56 -2.09 -8.05
N THR A 133 -7.24 -2.99 -7.11
CA THR A 133 -8.07 -3.28 -5.95
C THR A 133 -7.24 -3.35 -4.67
N PRO A 134 -7.83 -3.02 -3.51
CA PRO A 134 -7.12 -3.08 -2.24
C PRO A 134 -6.61 -4.48 -1.88
N MET A 135 -7.34 -5.52 -2.25
CA MET A 135 -6.91 -6.90 -1.98
C MET A 135 -5.72 -7.31 -2.83
N ALA A 136 -5.64 -6.87 -4.09
CA ALA A 136 -4.46 -7.12 -4.92
C ALA A 136 -3.20 -6.44 -4.35
N ALA A 137 -3.34 -5.25 -3.75
CA ALA A 137 -2.26 -4.54 -3.08
C ALA A 137 -1.70 -5.27 -1.85
N LEU A 138 -2.47 -6.19 -1.25
CA LEU A 138 -2.07 -7.00 -0.09
C LEU A 138 -1.30 -8.27 -0.46
N GLN A 139 -1.24 -8.63 -1.72
CA GLN A 139 -0.58 -9.88 -2.16
C GLN A 139 0.86 -9.95 -1.64
N GLY A 140 1.19 -11.06 -0.97
CA GLY A 140 2.51 -11.29 -0.38
C GLY A 140 2.84 -10.50 0.89
N LYS A 141 1.96 -9.60 1.37
CA LYS A 141 2.22 -8.75 2.55
C LYS A 141 1.67 -9.32 3.87
N VAL A 142 0.73 -10.25 3.79
CA VAL A 142 0.04 -10.78 4.98
C VAL A 142 0.20 -12.29 5.08
N PRO A 143 0.90 -12.81 6.11
CA PRO A 143 1.03 -14.24 6.31
C PRO A 143 -0.33 -14.94 6.51
N GLY A 144 -0.53 -16.07 5.85
CA GLY A 144 -1.77 -16.86 5.95
C GLY A 144 -2.95 -16.31 5.14
N VAL A 145 -2.71 -15.33 4.26
CA VAL A 145 -3.66 -14.84 3.27
C VAL A 145 -3.14 -15.17 1.88
N ASN A 146 -3.87 -15.98 1.16
CA ASN A 146 -3.59 -16.31 -0.23
C ASN A 146 -4.42 -15.41 -1.15
N ILE A 147 -3.76 -14.70 -2.06
CA ILE A 147 -4.38 -13.77 -2.99
C ILE A 147 -3.93 -14.13 -4.39
N VAL A 148 -4.89 -14.51 -5.23
CA VAL A 148 -4.65 -14.88 -6.63
C VAL A 148 -5.36 -13.89 -7.53
N ASN A 149 -4.58 -13.14 -8.32
CA ASN A 149 -5.12 -12.21 -9.30
C ASN A 149 -5.59 -12.96 -10.54
N ASN A 150 -6.79 -12.66 -10.99
CA ASN A 150 -7.38 -13.30 -12.18
C ASN A 150 -6.91 -12.65 -13.50
N GLY A 151 -6.27 -11.48 -13.43
CA GLY A 151 -5.72 -10.77 -14.60
C GLY A 151 -6.73 -10.02 -15.47
N ALA A 152 -8.01 -10.28 -15.35
CA ALA A 152 -9.03 -9.59 -16.11
C ALA A 152 -9.24 -8.16 -15.59
N PRO A 153 -9.42 -7.15 -16.48
CA PRO A 153 -9.64 -5.78 -16.07
C PRO A 153 -10.87 -5.65 -15.17
N GLY A 154 -10.69 -4.99 -14.02
CA GLY A 154 -11.77 -4.74 -13.06
C GLY A 154 -12.20 -5.93 -12.20
N GLU A 155 -11.71 -7.13 -12.46
CA GLU A 155 -11.95 -8.25 -11.56
C GLU A 155 -11.11 -8.15 -10.29
N GLY A 156 -11.76 -8.46 -9.17
CA GLY A 156 -11.05 -8.60 -7.89
C GLY A 156 -10.32 -9.94 -7.81
N PRO A 157 -9.24 -10.00 -7.03
CA PRO A 157 -8.53 -11.25 -6.82
C PRO A 157 -9.38 -12.23 -6.01
N THR A 158 -9.10 -13.53 -6.18
CA THR A 158 -9.57 -14.55 -5.27
C THR A 158 -8.79 -14.47 -3.98
N VAL A 159 -9.49 -14.34 -2.85
CA VAL A 159 -8.88 -14.17 -1.52
C VAL A 159 -9.28 -15.34 -0.62
N GLN A 160 -8.30 -15.95 0.01
CA GLN A 160 -8.49 -17.04 0.95
C GLN A 160 -7.67 -16.78 2.22
N ILE A 161 -8.30 -16.88 3.37
CA ILE A 161 -7.64 -16.72 4.67
C ILE A 161 -7.51 -18.11 5.31
N ARG A 162 -6.26 -18.55 5.57
CA ARG A 162 -5.95 -19.86 6.13
C ARG A 162 -6.47 -21.07 5.32
N GLY A 163 -6.63 -20.89 4.00
CA GLY A 163 -7.04 -21.95 3.10
C GLY A 163 -8.55 -21.98 2.84
N ILE A 164 -9.03 -23.09 2.32
CA ILE A 164 -10.43 -23.31 1.92
C ILE A 164 -11.18 -23.88 3.11
N GLY A 165 -12.05 -23.06 3.73
CA GLY A 165 -12.88 -23.49 4.84
C GLY A 165 -14.22 -24.14 4.44
N SER A 166 -14.65 -23.97 3.18
CA SER A 166 -15.91 -24.49 2.66
C SER A 166 -15.82 -24.70 1.14
N PHE A 167 -16.46 -25.76 0.66
CA PHE A 167 -16.54 -26.04 -0.79
C PHE A 167 -17.49 -25.08 -1.54
N SER A 168 -18.45 -24.47 -0.84
CA SER A 168 -19.45 -23.60 -1.48
C SER A 168 -19.06 -22.12 -1.48
N ASN A 169 -18.41 -21.63 -0.43
CA ASN A 169 -17.98 -20.22 -0.32
C ASN A 169 -16.77 -20.12 0.61
N SER A 170 -15.62 -19.76 0.06
CA SER A 170 -14.37 -19.54 0.81
C SER A 170 -13.97 -18.06 0.90
N LYS A 171 -14.84 -17.13 0.45
CA LYS A 171 -14.55 -15.70 0.48
C LYS A 171 -14.63 -15.15 1.91
N PRO A 172 -13.71 -14.27 2.33
CA PRO A 172 -13.79 -13.59 3.59
C PRO A 172 -14.94 -12.57 3.59
N LEU A 173 -15.39 -12.19 4.79
CA LEU A 173 -16.31 -11.08 4.97
C LEU A 173 -15.54 -9.76 4.92
N PHE A 174 -15.99 -8.80 4.13
CA PHE A 174 -15.45 -7.45 4.10
C PHE A 174 -16.32 -6.52 4.94
N VAL A 175 -15.69 -5.72 5.78
CA VAL A 175 -16.35 -4.70 6.59
C VAL A 175 -15.66 -3.37 6.34
N VAL A 176 -16.35 -2.42 5.70
CA VAL A 176 -15.83 -1.09 5.41
C VAL A 176 -16.56 -0.08 6.26
N ASP A 177 -15.85 0.62 7.15
CA ASP A 177 -16.39 1.59 8.10
C ASP A 177 -17.64 1.08 8.86
N GLY A 178 -17.64 -0.21 9.20
CA GLY A 178 -18.73 -0.88 9.90
C GLY A 178 -19.85 -1.48 9.03
N MET A 179 -19.81 -1.28 7.72
CA MET A 179 -20.78 -1.82 6.78
C MET A 179 -20.26 -3.10 6.11
N PHE A 180 -21.14 -4.09 5.91
CA PHE A 180 -20.81 -5.39 5.33
C PHE A 180 -20.89 -5.38 3.80
N TYR A 181 -19.86 -5.94 3.16
CA TYR A 181 -19.77 -6.07 1.70
C TYR A 181 -19.30 -7.46 1.30
N ASP A 182 -19.77 -7.93 0.14
CA ASP A 182 -19.35 -9.20 -0.45
C ASP A 182 -18.07 -9.03 -1.31
N ASN A 183 -17.77 -7.80 -1.75
CA ASN A 183 -16.54 -7.41 -2.41
C ASN A 183 -16.22 -5.93 -2.14
N ILE A 184 -14.97 -5.54 -2.37
CA ILE A 184 -14.48 -4.18 -2.15
C ILE A 184 -13.80 -3.60 -3.39
N ASN A 185 -14.14 -4.12 -4.58
CA ASN A 185 -13.55 -3.67 -5.84
C ASN A 185 -13.87 -2.20 -6.15
N PHE A 186 -14.91 -1.66 -5.51
CA PHE A 186 -15.30 -0.26 -5.63
C PHE A 186 -14.38 0.71 -4.87
N LEU A 187 -13.57 0.24 -3.91
CA LEU A 187 -12.70 1.11 -3.12
C LEU A 187 -11.41 1.46 -3.89
N ASN A 188 -10.94 2.69 -3.70
CA ASN A 188 -9.60 3.10 -4.11
C ASN A 188 -8.60 2.89 -2.96
N ASN A 189 -7.41 2.38 -3.26
CA ASN A 189 -6.35 2.15 -2.29
C ASN A 189 -5.96 3.43 -1.54
N ALA A 190 -5.96 4.57 -2.23
CA ALA A 190 -5.63 5.87 -1.66
C ALA A 190 -6.66 6.37 -0.62
N ASP A 191 -7.88 5.82 -0.60
CA ASP A 191 -8.93 6.18 0.35
C ASP A 191 -8.84 5.40 1.66
N ILE A 192 -8.01 4.37 1.72
CA ILE A 192 -7.88 3.49 2.87
C ILE A 192 -6.88 4.07 3.86
N GLN A 193 -7.26 4.13 5.13
CA GLN A 193 -6.37 4.46 6.23
C GLN A 193 -5.63 3.23 6.72
N GLU A 194 -6.37 2.12 6.95
CA GLU A 194 -5.83 0.84 7.39
C GLU A 194 -6.74 -0.31 7.01
N MET A 195 -6.13 -1.50 6.93
CA MET A 195 -6.83 -2.77 6.77
C MET A 195 -6.40 -3.72 7.88
N SER A 196 -7.36 -4.26 8.62
CA SER A 196 -7.13 -5.23 9.68
C SER A 196 -7.71 -6.59 9.28
N ILE A 197 -6.88 -7.62 9.30
CA ILE A 197 -7.28 -8.97 8.91
C ILE A 197 -7.44 -9.85 10.13
N LEU A 198 -8.69 -10.25 10.41
CA LEU A 198 -9.07 -11.17 11.46
C LEU A 198 -9.04 -12.59 10.90
N LYS A 199 -7.98 -13.32 11.26
CA LYS A 199 -7.75 -14.69 10.76
C LYS A 199 -8.32 -15.76 11.68
N ASP A 200 -8.55 -15.42 12.96
CA ASP A 200 -8.98 -16.34 14.00
C ASP A 200 -10.46 -16.21 14.27
N ALA A 201 -11.11 -17.36 14.53
CA ALA A 201 -12.54 -17.41 14.83
C ALA A 201 -12.93 -16.60 16.08
N SER A 202 -12.04 -16.52 17.09
CA SER A 202 -12.27 -15.73 18.31
C SER A 202 -12.38 -14.24 18.03
N ALA A 203 -11.49 -13.70 17.19
CA ALA A 203 -11.53 -12.30 16.79
C ALA A 203 -12.71 -12.00 15.84
N ALA A 204 -13.10 -12.98 15.04
CA ALA A 204 -14.18 -12.86 14.07
C ALA A 204 -15.58 -13.15 14.66
N ALA A 205 -15.67 -13.68 15.89
CA ALA A 205 -16.92 -14.15 16.49
C ALA A 205 -18.04 -13.09 16.56
N ILE A 206 -17.70 -11.82 16.75
CA ILE A 206 -18.66 -10.72 16.79
C ILE A 206 -19.40 -10.50 15.45
N TYR A 207 -18.86 -11.00 14.34
CA TYR A 207 -19.46 -10.93 13.01
C TYR A 207 -20.32 -12.15 12.66
N GLY A 208 -20.41 -13.12 13.61
CA GLY A 208 -21.24 -14.33 13.48
C GLY A 208 -20.76 -15.28 12.39
N VAL A 209 -21.70 -16.10 11.88
CA VAL A 209 -21.43 -17.18 10.91
C VAL A 209 -20.82 -16.68 9.60
N ARG A 210 -21.09 -15.44 9.20
CA ARG A 210 -20.55 -14.83 7.97
C ARG A 210 -19.03 -14.67 8.03
N ALA A 211 -18.46 -14.68 9.21
CA ALA A 211 -17.03 -14.52 9.46
C ALA A 211 -16.25 -15.84 9.49
N ALA A 212 -16.88 -16.97 9.18
CA ALA A 212 -16.24 -18.29 9.25
C ALA A 212 -14.98 -18.42 8.40
N ASN A 213 -14.90 -17.69 7.28
CA ASN A 213 -13.73 -17.66 6.39
C ASN A 213 -12.76 -16.49 6.68
N GLY A 214 -12.89 -15.85 7.86
CA GLY A 214 -12.15 -14.66 8.24
C GLY A 214 -12.83 -13.35 7.85
N VAL A 215 -12.33 -12.25 8.41
CA VAL A 215 -12.88 -10.90 8.21
C VAL A 215 -11.76 -9.95 7.82
N VAL A 216 -12.03 -9.10 6.83
CA VAL A 216 -11.18 -7.99 6.44
C VAL A 216 -11.89 -6.69 6.82
N LEU A 217 -11.36 -6.03 7.85
CA LEU A 217 -11.85 -4.73 8.30
C LEU A 217 -11.10 -3.63 7.56
N ILE A 218 -11.82 -2.66 7.06
CA ILE A 218 -11.26 -1.54 6.32
C ILE A 218 -11.77 -0.25 6.93
N THR A 219 -10.83 0.57 7.34
CA THR A 219 -11.09 1.94 7.82
C THR A 219 -10.68 2.91 6.73
N THR A 220 -11.60 3.76 6.30
CA THR A 220 -11.28 4.79 5.31
C THR A 220 -10.68 6.03 5.97
N LYS A 221 -9.91 6.81 5.19
CA LYS A 221 -9.29 8.03 5.66
C LYS A 221 -10.36 9.03 6.13
N LYS A 222 -10.19 9.54 7.33
CA LYS A 222 -11.00 10.61 7.93
C LYS A 222 -10.14 11.84 8.16
N GLY A 223 -10.75 12.99 8.32
CA GLY A 223 -10.05 14.17 8.82
C GLY A 223 -9.73 14.04 10.31
N SER A 224 -8.98 14.99 10.84
CA SER A 224 -8.70 15.11 12.28
C SER A 224 -9.21 16.43 12.82
N ARG A 225 -9.58 16.45 14.11
CA ARG A 225 -10.04 17.70 14.77
C ARG A 225 -8.93 18.74 14.80
N ASN A 226 -9.32 20.01 14.73
CA ASN A 226 -8.39 21.15 14.73
C ASN A 226 -7.30 21.08 13.65
N GLN A 227 -7.55 20.35 12.58
CA GLN A 227 -6.64 20.22 11.46
C GLN A 227 -7.06 21.11 10.30
N LYS A 228 -6.11 21.93 9.80
CA LYS A 228 -6.32 22.66 8.54
C LYS A 228 -6.57 21.66 7.40
N ALA A 229 -7.35 22.08 6.41
CA ALA A 229 -7.59 21.27 5.22
C ALA A 229 -6.26 20.82 4.59
N LYS A 230 -6.07 19.51 4.49
CA LYS A 230 -4.93 18.87 3.80
C LYS A 230 -5.44 18.31 2.49
N ILE A 231 -4.85 18.76 1.40
CA ILE A 231 -5.11 18.23 0.05
C ILE A 231 -3.99 17.24 -0.26
N SER A 232 -4.37 16.04 -0.68
CA SER A 232 -3.43 15.00 -1.13
C SER A 232 -3.86 14.47 -2.49
N TYR A 233 -2.88 14.30 -3.37
CA TYR A 233 -3.04 13.67 -4.66
C TYR A 233 -2.16 12.44 -4.73
N ASP A 234 -2.77 11.31 -5.13
CA ASP A 234 -2.09 10.06 -5.41
C ASP A 234 -2.41 9.66 -6.86
N GLY A 235 -1.38 9.38 -7.65
CA GLY A 235 -1.60 8.98 -9.03
C GLY A 235 -0.45 8.14 -9.57
N TYR A 236 -0.78 7.20 -10.45
CA TYR A 236 0.21 6.45 -11.20
C TYR A 236 -0.27 6.17 -12.62
N VAL A 237 0.70 6.00 -13.50
CA VAL A 237 0.53 5.48 -14.85
C VAL A 237 1.49 4.31 -14.99
N GLY A 238 1.03 3.21 -15.53
CA GLY A 238 1.82 2.00 -15.70
C GLY A 238 1.45 1.23 -16.96
N ILE A 239 2.25 0.21 -17.22
CA ILE A 239 2.01 -0.76 -18.29
C ILE A 239 1.89 -2.16 -17.68
N GLN A 240 1.02 -2.95 -18.28
CA GLN A 240 0.80 -4.35 -17.93
C GLN A 240 1.18 -5.24 -19.11
N LYS A 241 1.90 -6.30 -18.84
CA LYS A 241 2.26 -7.32 -19.81
C LYS A 241 2.07 -8.69 -19.17
N ALA A 242 1.61 -9.66 -19.95
CA ALA A 242 1.57 -11.05 -19.50
C ALA A 242 3.00 -11.54 -19.18
N SER A 243 3.13 -12.26 -18.08
CA SER A 243 4.38 -12.92 -17.68
C SER A 243 4.10 -14.38 -17.38
N ASN A 244 5.11 -15.24 -17.54
CA ASN A 244 5.01 -16.68 -17.32
C ASN A 244 3.88 -17.32 -18.16
N VAL A 245 3.79 -16.91 -19.41
CA VAL A 245 2.89 -17.56 -20.39
C VAL A 245 3.43 -18.96 -20.62
N LEU A 246 2.54 -19.96 -20.66
CA LEU A 246 2.94 -21.35 -20.93
C LEU A 246 3.50 -21.41 -22.36
N GLU A 247 4.64 -22.05 -22.52
CA GLU A 247 5.14 -22.42 -23.84
C GLU A 247 4.22 -23.50 -24.42
N LEU A 248 3.61 -23.21 -25.55
CA LEU A 248 2.80 -24.17 -26.29
C LEU A 248 3.67 -24.90 -27.29
N CYS A 249 3.25 -26.11 -27.68
CA CYS A 249 3.87 -26.83 -28.78
C CYS A 249 3.75 -26.00 -30.07
N ASN A 250 4.82 -25.91 -30.82
CA ASN A 250 4.75 -25.42 -32.19
C ASN A 250 4.02 -26.45 -33.10
N ALA A 251 3.71 -26.07 -34.31
CA ALA A 251 2.95 -26.92 -35.23
C ALA A 251 3.62 -28.28 -35.46
N HIS A 252 4.97 -28.31 -35.53
CA HIS A 252 5.74 -29.51 -35.71
C HIS A 252 5.69 -30.46 -34.49
N GLU A 253 5.90 -29.89 -33.30
CA GLU A 253 5.86 -30.66 -32.04
C GLU A 253 4.47 -31.24 -31.79
N TYR A 254 3.41 -30.45 -32.04
CA TYR A 254 2.04 -30.92 -31.88
C TYR A 254 1.68 -32.01 -32.89
N ALA A 255 2.12 -31.88 -34.14
CA ALA A 255 1.91 -32.88 -35.15
C ALA A 255 2.63 -34.19 -34.80
N THR A 256 3.87 -34.12 -34.31
CA THR A 256 4.65 -35.29 -33.87
C THR A 256 3.96 -35.98 -32.69
N MET A 257 3.48 -35.19 -31.70
CA MET A 257 2.74 -35.73 -30.55
C MET A 257 1.47 -36.46 -30.97
N LEU A 258 0.69 -35.89 -31.91
CA LEU A 258 -0.52 -36.55 -32.42
C LEU A 258 -0.21 -37.79 -33.23
N LEU A 259 0.86 -37.77 -34.03
CA LEU A 259 1.25 -38.90 -34.84
C LEU A 259 1.64 -40.10 -33.94
N GLU A 260 2.39 -39.86 -32.86
CA GLU A 260 2.79 -40.88 -31.91
C GLU A 260 1.65 -41.36 -31.01
N GLY A 261 0.79 -40.43 -30.57
CA GLY A 261 -0.27 -40.71 -29.60
C GLY A 261 -1.62 -41.08 -30.21
N ASN A 262 -1.98 -40.50 -31.35
CA ASN A 262 -3.27 -40.68 -32.00
C ASN A 262 -3.18 -40.48 -33.52
N TYR A 263 -2.80 -41.50 -34.25
CA TYR A 263 -2.65 -41.43 -35.70
C TYR A 263 -3.90 -41.07 -36.48
N ASP A 264 -5.06 -41.47 -36.00
CA ASP A 264 -6.34 -41.12 -36.67
C ASP A 264 -6.65 -39.63 -36.55
N ALA A 265 -6.38 -39.02 -35.37
CA ALA A 265 -6.50 -37.57 -35.16
C ALA A 265 -5.47 -36.82 -36.03
N TYR A 266 -4.23 -37.32 -36.12
CA TYR A 266 -3.22 -36.76 -37.00
C TYR A 266 -3.70 -36.76 -38.45
N GLN A 267 -4.16 -37.89 -38.99
CA GLN A 267 -4.66 -37.98 -40.35
C GLN A 267 -5.83 -37.06 -40.63
N SER A 268 -6.78 -36.98 -39.70
CA SER A 268 -7.98 -36.16 -39.88
C SER A 268 -7.73 -34.66 -39.82
N HIS A 269 -6.82 -34.22 -38.97
CA HIS A 269 -6.57 -32.80 -38.72
C HIS A 269 -5.39 -32.22 -39.50
N PHE A 270 -4.22 -32.85 -39.46
CA PHE A 270 -3.02 -32.28 -40.05
C PHE A 270 -2.86 -32.53 -41.52
N LYS A 271 -3.11 -33.74 -41.97
CA LYS A 271 -3.02 -34.03 -43.40
C LYS A 271 -3.97 -33.15 -44.23
N GLN A 272 -5.22 -33.00 -43.78
CA GLN A 272 -6.18 -32.12 -44.45
C GLN A 272 -5.75 -30.63 -44.38
N SER A 273 -5.13 -30.20 -43.29
CA SER A 273 -4.63 -28.84 -43.16
C SER A 273 -3.43 -28.57 -44.08
N ILE A 274 -2.48 -29.48 -44.17
CA ILE A 274 -1.33 -29.36 -45.09
C ILE A 274 -1.83 -29.33 -46.54
N ASP A 275 -2.75 -30.22 -46.92
CA ASP A 275 -3.31 -30.29 -48.26
C ASP A 275 -4.08 -29.00 -48.63
N LYS A 276 -4.70 -28.35 -47.65
CA LYS A 276 -5.52 -27.17 -47.88
C LYS A 276 -4.74 -25.84 -47.81
N TYR A 277 -3.83 -25.73 -46.90
CA TYR A 277 -3.14 -24.45 -46.59
C TYR A 277 -1.67 -24.44 -47.00
N GLY A 278 -1.17 -25.51 -47.52
CA GLY A 278 0.22 -25.66 -47.95
C GLY A 278 1.15 -26.17 -46.83
N GLY A 279 2.24 -26.67 -47.24
CA GLY A 279 3.24 -27.35 -46.43
C GLY A 279 3.73 -28.63 -47.06
N SER A 280 4.53 -29.41 -46.40
CA SER A 280 4.94 -30.73 -46.86
C SER A 280 5.01 -31.68 -45.65
N TYR A 281 4.73 -32.92 -45.87
CA TYR A 281 4.92 -34.02 -44.93
C TYR A 281 5.67 -35.17 -45.57
N ALA A 282 6.46 -35.85 -44.79
CA ALA A 282 7.16 -37.06 -45.27
C ALA A 282 6.44 -38.28 -44.73
N ASP A 283 6.21 -39.25 -45.60
CA ASP A 283 5.46 -40.48 -45.27
C ASP A 283 6.21 -41.38 -44.28
N SER A 284 7.52 -41.23 -44.12
CA SER A 284 8.36 -42.13 -43.34
C SER A 284 9.33 -41.50 -42.35
N ASP A 285 9.45 -40.19 -42.33
CA ASP A 285 10.41 -39.48 -41.47
C ASP A 285 9.79 -38.29 -40.80
N PHE A 286 9.45 -38.45 -39.54
CA PHE A 286 8.74 -37.49 -38.71
C PHE A 286 9.53 -36.20 -38.40
N HIS A 287 10.81 -36.16 -38.78
CA HIS A 287 11.68 -35.04 -38.50
C HIS A 287 11.78 -33.99 -39.61
N ASN A 288 11.21 -34.26 -40.77
CA ASN A 288 11.32 -33.42 -41.95
C ASN A 288 10.00 -32.75 -42.39
N TRP A 289 9.22 -32.34 -41.45
CA TRP A 289 7.96 -31.69 -41.72
C TRP A 289 8.08 -30.18 -41.94
N THR A 290 7.41 -29.64 -42.92
CA THR A 290 7.25 -28.21 -43.10
C THR A 290 5.76 -27.88 -43.15
N PHE A 291 5.34 -26.95 -42.32
CA PHE A 291 3.99 -26.41 -42.33
C PHE A 291 3.99 -25.07 -43.05
N GLY A 292 2.88 -24.75 -43.73
CA GLY A 292 2.70 -23.46 -44.40
C GLY A 292 2.48 -22.32 -43.43
N ALA A 293 2.11 -22.63 -42.20
CA ALA A 293 1.96 -21.68 -41.11
C ALA A 293 2.34 -22.32 -39.75
N ASP A 294 3.03 -21.57 -38.95
CA ASP A 294 3.32 -21.87 -37.55
C ASP A 294 3.07 -20.57 -36.78
N ASN A 295 1.93 -20.50 -36.10
CA ASN A 295 1.47 -19.27 -35.48
C ASN A 295 1.56 -19.37 -33.97
N ASP A 296 2.27 -18.44 -33.35
CA ASP A 296 2.17 -18.23 -31.91
C ASP A 296 0.88 -17.43 -31.61
N TRP A 297 -0.16 -18.14 -31.19
CA TRP A 297 -1.45 -17.54 -30.89
C TRP A 297 -1.39 -16.58 -29.69
N TYR A 298 -0.42 -16.74 -28.78
CA TYR A 298 -0.24 -15.80 -27.69
C TYR A 298 0.28 -14.45 -28.17
N ASP A 299 1.14 -14.42 -29.18
CA ASP A 299 1.60 -13.16 -29.78
C ASP A 299 0.46 -12.40 -30.46
N TYR A 300 -0.53 -13.12 -31.02
CA TYR A 300 -1.72 -12.50 -31.59
C TYR A 300 -2.76 -12.06 -30.56
N LEU A 301 -2.82 -12.76 -29.41
CA LEU A 301 -3.85 -12.51 -28.42
C LEU A 301 -3.41 -11.56 -27.31
N LEU A 302 -2.10 -11.43 -27.09
CA LEU A 302 -1.59 -10.67 -25.97
C LEU A 302 -0.97 -9.36 -26.44
N ARG A 303 -1.25 -8.30 -25.70
CA ARG A 303 -0.66 -6.98 -25.90
C ARG A 303 -0.12 -6.40 -24.61
N THR A 304 0.67 -5.35 -24.76
CA THR A 304 1.01 -4.47 -23.64
C THR A 304 -0.15 -3.49 -23.42
N ALA A 305 -0.67 -3.46 -22.22
CA ALA A 305 -1.85 -2.67 -21.86
C ALA A 305 -1.52 -1.57 -20.87
N ALA A 306 -2.25 -0.46 -20.94
CA ALA A 306 -2.07 0.68 -20.05
C ALA A 306 -2.94 0.56 -18.79
N ILE A 307 -2.42 1.07 -17.68
CA ILE A 307 -3.18 1.28 -16.45
C ILE A 307 -2.89 2.67 -15.90
N THR A 308 -3.92 3.36 -15.46
CA THR A 308 -3.77 4.67 -14.81
C THR A 308 -4.77 4.82 -13.67
N ASN A 309 -4.31 5.42 -12.58
CA ASN A 309 -5.15 5.75 -11.44
C ASN A 309 -4.81 7.15 -10.94
N HIS A 310 -5.84 7.93 -10.65
CA HIS A 310 -5.72 9.28 -10.11
C HIS A 310 -6.69 9.43 -8.95
N SER A 311 -6.22 9.92 -7.81
CA SER A 311 -7.02 10.14 -6.61
C SER A 311 -6.69 11.49 -5.99
N LEU A 312 -7.71 12.27 -5.71
CA LEU A 312 -7.61 13.55 -5.01
C LEU A 312 -8.42 13.45 -3.72
N ASN A 313 -7.79 13.72 -2.59
CA ASN A 313 -8.41 13.67 -1.27
C ASN A 313 -8.22 14.98 -0.54
N ILE A 314 -9.28 15.45 0.13
CA ILE A 314 -9.30 16.63 0.98
C ILE A 314 -9.80 16.21 2.34
N ASN A 315 -8.96 16.35 3.37
CA ASN A 315 -9.27 15.97 4.74
C ASN A 315 -9.03 17.18 5.66
N GLY A 316 -9.89 17.36 6.62
CA GLY A 316 -9.71 18.44 7.57
C GLY A 316 -10.71 18.36 8.73
N GLY A 317 -10.64 19.33 9.62
CA GLY A 317 -11.61 19.44 10.70
C GLY A 317 -11.42 20.66 11.57
N SER A 318 -12.52 21.08 12.16
CA SER A 318 -12.61 22.07 13.20
C SER A 318 -12.67 21.39 14.58
N GLU A 319 -12.90 22.17 15.63
CA GLU A 319 -13.14 21.63 16.98
C GLU A 319 -14.36 20.70 17.02
N LYS A 320 -15.42 21.01 16.27
CA LYS A 320 -16.72 20.30 16.30
C LYS A 320 -17.00 19.44 15.08
N ALA A 321 -16.28 19.61 13.99
CA ALA A 321 -16.54 18.91 12.74
C ALA A 321 -15.28 18.31 12.16
N VAL A 322 -15.39 17.10 11.62
CA VAL A 322 -14.33 16.42 10.88
C VAL A 322 -14.91 16.02 9.53
N TYR A 323 -14.17 16.25 8.47
CA TYR A 323 -14.62 15.93 7.11
C TYR A 323 -13.51 15.31 6.27
N SER A 324 -13.93 14.49 5.32
CA SER A 324 -13.07 13.91 4.30
C SER A 324 -13.86 13.80 3.00
N VAL A 325 -13.28 14.27 1.91
CA VAL A 325 -13.86 14.17 0.56
C VAL A 325 -12.78 13.59 -0.36
N GLY A 326 -13.13 12.59 -1.15
CA GLY A 326 -12.24 11.96 -2.11
C GLY A 326 -12.91 11.79 -3.47
N VAL A 327 -12.14 12.00 -4.52
CA VAL A 327 -12.53 11.69 -5.91
C VAL A 327 -11.42 10.87 -6.52
N SER A 328 -11.77 9.76 -7.19
CA SER A 328 -10.77 8.95 -7.87
C SER A 328 -11.26 8.45 -9.22
N TYR A 329 -10.32 8.27 -10.14
CA TYR A 329 -10.53 7.70 -11.46
C TYR A 329 -9.50 6.63 -11.73
N LEU A 330 -9.96 5.44 -12.10
CA LEU A 330 -9.15 4.30 -12.52
C LEU A 330 -9.52 3.93 -13.94
N TYR A 331 -8.51 3.75 -14.78
CA TYR A 331 -8.61 3.12 -16.10
C TYR A 331 -7.60 1.97 -16.17
N GLN A 332 -8.08 0.81 -16.59
CA GLN A 332 -7.26 -0.37 -16.85
C GLN A 332 -7.64 -0.95 -18.19
N ASP A 333 -6.69 -1.01 -19.09
CA ASP A 333 -6.82 -1.73 -20.34
C ASP A 333 -6.46 -3.21 -20.15
N GLY A 334 -7.06 -4.08 -20.93
CA GLY A 334 -6.78 -5.52 -20.84
C GLY A 334 -5.58 -5.94 -21.67
N ILE A 335 -4.87 -6.95 -21.19
CA ILE A 335 -3.71 -7.54 -21.86
C ILE A 335 -4.05 -8.41 -23.07
N MET A 336 -5.32 -8.75 -23.26
CA MET A 336 -5.77 -9.40 -24.50
C MET A 336 -6.02 -8.35 -25.58
N ASP A 337 -5.63 -8.62 -26.82
CA ASP A 337 -5.82 -7.70 -27.96
C ASP A 337 -7.24 -7.78 -28.53
N VAL A 338 -8.20 -7.49 -27.67
CA VAL A 338 -9.62 -7.36 -27.94
C VAL A 338 -10.17 -6.21 -27.13
N ASP A 339 -11.40 -5.76 -27.41
CA ASP A 339 -12.05 -4.74 -26.61
C ASP A 339 -12.32 -5.24 -25.18
N ASN A 340 -11.36 -5.03 -24.29
CA ASN A 340 -11.48 -5.33 -22.90
C ASN A 340 -10.85 -4.21 -22.07
N ASN A 341 -11.66 -3.49 -21.33
CA ASN A 341 -11.18 -2.43 -20.46
C ASN A 341 -12.09 -2.28 -19.24
N TYR A 342 -11.56 -1.63 -18.23
CA TYR A 342 -12.28 -1.28 -17.02
C TYR A 342 -12.07 0.19 -16.69
N LYS A 343 -13.16 0.88 -16.42
CA LYS A 343 -13.18 2.28 -15.98
C LYS A 343 -13.95 2.34 -14.67
N ARG A 344 -13.43 3.07 -13.69
CA ARG A 344 -14.12 3.30 -12.43
C ARG A 344 -13.92 4.74 -11.98
N MET A 345 -15.02 5.38 -11.63
CA MET A 345 -15.03 6.70 -11.04
C MET A 345 -15.69 6.62 -9.67
N ASN A 346 -15.00 7.08 -8.63
CA ASN A 346 -15.49 7.10 -7.27
C ASN A 346 -15.60 8.52 -6.75
N PHE A 347 -16.62 8.74 -5.95
CA PHE A 347 -16.77 9.90 -5.08
C PHE A 347 -17.02 9.39 -3.66
N ARG A 348 -16.23 9.84 -2.70
CA ARG A 348 -16.36 9.51 -1.29
C ARG A 348 -16.53 10.79 -0.47
N GLY A 349 -17.47 10.76 0.48
CA GLY A 349 -17.67 11.84 1.41
C GLY A 349 -17.92 11.30 2.81
N SER A 350 -17.26 11.87 3.81
CA SER A 350 -17.56 11.61 5.22
C SER A 350 -17.53 12.91 6.00
N VAL A 351 -18.48 13.05 6.92
CA VAL A 351 -18.58 14.17 7.85
C VAL A 351 -19.02 13.62 9.19
N ASP A 352 -18.28 13.93 10.24
CA ASP A 352 -18.68 13.69 11.63
C ASP A 352 -18.79 15.05 12.31
N TYR A 353 -19.94 15.35 12.93
CA TYR A 353 -20.25 16.62 13.56
C TYR A 353 -20.77 16.44 14.99
N ASP A 354 -20.14 17.11 15.94
CA ASP A 354 -20.60 17.16 17.33
C ASP A 354 -21.65 18.28 17.47
N ALA A 355 -22.93 17.92 17.29
CA ALA A 355 -24.03 18.87 17.35
C ALA A 355 -24.19 19.45 18.78
N THR A 356 -24.01 18.61 19.79
CA THR A 356 -24.00 18.98 21.21
C THR A 356 -22.99 18.09 21.93
N ASN A 357 -22.76 18.33 23.23
CA ASN A 357 -21.87 17.48 24.04
C ASN A 357 -22.34 16.02 24.15
N TRP A 358 -23.61 15.76 23.91
CA TRP A 358 -24.22 14.43 23.98
C TRP A 358 -24.67 13.88 22.62
N LEU A 359 -24.76 14.71 21.58
CA LEU A 359 -25.23 14.29 20.25
C LEU A 359 -24.13 14.46 19.20
N LYS A 360 -23.74 13.37 18.59
CA LYS A 360 -22.86 13.31 17.43
C LYS A 360 -23.66 12.86 16.21
N VAL A 361 -23.48 13.52 15.09
CA VAL A 361 -24.12 13.17 13.83
C VAL A 361 -23.02 12.90 12.81
N GLY A 362 -23.07 11.75 12.16
CA GLY A 362 -22.10 11.37 11.15
C GLY A 362 -22.77 10.93 9.86
N PHE A 363 -22.12 11.20 8.76
CA PHE A 363 -22.46 10.69 7.44
C PHE A 363 -21.19 10.14 6.80
N ASN A 364 -21.30 8.93 6.22
CA ASN A 364 -20.26 8.32 5.40
C ASN A 364 -20.91 7.70 4.18
N GLY A 365 -20.41 8.04 2.99
CA GLY A 365 -20.95 7.53 1.75
C GLY A 365 -19.88 7.39 0.67
N VAL A 366 -20.02 6.35 -0.14
CA VAL A 366 -19.21 6.11 -1.33
C VAL A 366 -20.16 5.92 -2.51
N PHE A 367 -19.96 6.73 -3.53
CA PHE A 367 -20.59 6.53 -4.83
C PHE A 367 -19.53 6.02 -5.80
N SER A 368 -19.80 4.86 -6.43
CA SER A 368 -18.91 4.27 -7.41
C SER A 368 -19.69 3.96 -8.69
N ASN A 369 -19.16 4.44 -9.80
CA ASN A 369 -19.64 4.10 -11.13
C ASN A 369 -18.52 3.38 -11.88
N SER A 370 -18.80 2.17 -12.37
CA SER A 370 -17.80 1.38 -13.12
C SER A 370 -18.41 0.82 -14.40
N THR A 371 -17.58 0.77 -15.42
CA THR A 371 -17.89 0.13 -16.70
C THR A 371 -16.80 -0.87 -17.00
N GLN A 372 -17.19 -2.09 -17.34
CA GLN A 372 -16.30 -3.18 -17.70
C GLN A 372 -16.69 -3.73 -19.06
N GLN A 373 -15.74 -3.82 -19.95
CA GLN A 373 -15.86 -4.57 -21.21
C GLN A 373 -15.15 -5.91 -21.02
N VAL A 374 -15.90 -6.98 -21.17
CA VAL A 374 -15.40 -8.34 -20.95
C VAL A 374 -15.20 -9.02 -22.30
N PRO A 375 -14.02 -9.61 -22.56
CA PRO A 375 -13.75 -10.31 -23.80
C PRO A 375 -14.54 -11.61 -23.86
N ASN A 376 -14.69 -12.14 -25.08
CA ASN A 376 -15.22 -13.47 -25.25
C ASN A 376 -14.18 -14.52 -24.84
N ASN A 377 -14.46 -15.27 -23.76
CA ASN A 377 -13.57 -16.30 -23.23
C ASN A 377 -13.25 -17.44 -24.21
N GLN A 378 -14.07 -17.62 -25.26
CA GLN A 378 -13.81 -18.63 -26.28
C GLN A 378 -12.54 -18.36 -27.10
N ALA A 379 -12.14 -17.09 -27.24
CA ALA A 379 -10.92 -16.74 -27.96
C ALA A 379 -9.68 -17.33 -27.24
N TRP A 380 -9.63 -17.21 -25.92
CA TRP A 380 -8.56 -17.79 -25.11
C TRP A 380 -8.51 -19.31 -25.18
N GLN A 381 -9.68 -19.96 -25.03
CA GLN A 381 -9.79 -21.42 -25.12
C GLN A 381 -9.38 -21.95 -26.49
N LYS A 382 -9.76 -21.23 -27.56
CA LYS A 382 -9.35 -21.62 -28.91
C LYS A 382 -7.86 -21.45 -29.15
N ALA A 383 -7.26 -20.36 -28.68
CA ALA A 383 -5.81 -20.18 -28.80
C ALA A 383 -5.01 -21.25 -28.04
N PHE A 384 -5.51 -21.68 -26.88
CA PHE A 384 -4.89 -22.76 -26.12
C PHE A 384 -5.05 -24.14 -26.78
N ASN A 385 -6.16 -24.38 -27.46
CA ASN A 385 -6.48 -25.69 -28.04
C ASN A 385 -6.15 -25.80 -29.55
N CYS A 386 -5.73 -24.71 -30.16
CA CYS A 386 -5.33 -24.71 -31.59
C CYS A 386 -3.82 -24.52 -31.67
N PRO A 387 -3.10 -25.49 -32.16
CA PRO A 387 -1.67 -25.37 -32.44
C PRO A 387 -1.40 -24.46 -33.63
#